data_1c3fa1a6648ef9d88fe5213dc7276756
#
_entry.id   1c3fa1a6648ef9d88fe5213dc7276756
#
_cell.length_a   1.000
_cell.length_b   1.000
_cell.length_c   1.000
_cell.angle_alpha   90.00
_cell.angle_beta   90.00
_cell.angle_gamma   90.00
#
_symmetry.space_group_name_H-M   'P 1'
#
loop_
_entity.id
_entity.type
_entity.pdbx_description
1 polymer ?
#
loop_
_entity_poly.entity_id
_entity_poly.type
_entity_poly.pdbx_seq_one_letter_code
_entity_poly.pdbx_strand_id
1 'polypeptide(L)'
;ESSILPAHSDSWSSDTPFQLNLWIPLTNTYHTNSMFVYSPNYSIRIFNKISQDRNTKIKKPNKKDFIKLKPGEFVLFNPACLHGNIKNTTKITRVSLNVRFKSIFSPEPNEYHRDRKFGTYYKIFNLSENSKFAIKVIDTGMLG
;
A
#
# COMPACT_ATOMS: atom_id res chain seq x y z
N GLU A 1 19.16 9.25 -10.81
CA GLU A 1 19.11 8.95 -9.37
C GLU A 1 18.05 7.88 -9.14
N SER A 2 18.46 6.73 -8.59
CA SER A 2 17.50 5.70 -8.20
C SER A 2 16.85 6.13 -6.89
N SER A 3 15.55 6.40 -6.87
CA SER A 3 14.84 6.64 -5.62
C SER A 3 14.86 5.36 -4.78
N ILE A 4 15.63 5.36 -3.70
CA ILE A 4 15.64 4.30 -2.71
C ILE A 4 14.55 4.65 -1.71
N LEU A 5 13.61 3.75 -1.51
CA LEU A 5 12.59 3.86 -0.51
C LEU A 5 12.85 2.81 0.58
N PRO A 6 13.44 3.20 1.73
CA PRO A 6 13.72 2.27 2.82
C PRO A 6 12.48 1.54 3.32
N ALA A 7 12.66 0.53 4.17
CA ALA A 7 11.56 -0.18 4.78
C ALA A 7 10.63 0.80 5.54
N HIS A 8 9.37 0.85 5.13
CA HIS A 8 8.33 1.70 5.68
C HIS A 8 6.97 1.00 5.62
N SER A 9 6.01 1.57 6.28
CA SER A 9 4.59 1.26 6.14
C SER A 9 3.91 2.49 5.57
N ASP A 10 3.05 2.34 4.58
CA ASP A 10 2.25 3.45 4.05
C ASP A 10 1.32 4.03 5.13
N SER A 11 0.93 3.21 6.11
CA SER A 11 0.14 3.67 7.25
C SER A 11 0.86 4.70 8.13
N TRP A 12 2.20 4.77 8.06
CA TRP A 12 2.96 5.86 8.70
C TRP A 12 2.83 7.19 7.98
N SER A 13 2.45 7.14 6.71
CA SER A 13 2.24 8.30 5.83
C SER A 13 0.76 8.58 5.59
N SER A 14 -0.10 8.18 6.53
CA SER A 14 -1.54 8.49 6.51
C SER A 14 -2.41 7.60 5.64
N ASP A 15 -1.87 6.57 5.01
CA ASP A 15 -2.71 5.63 4.28
C ASP A 15 -3.55 4.78 5.24
N THR A 16 -4.83 4.66 4.94
CA THR A 16 -5.78 3.90 5.77
C THR A 16 -5.48 2.40 5.73
N PRO A 17 -5.61 1.67 6.84
CA PRO A 17 -5.46 0.21 6.86
C PRO A 17 -6.58 -0.51 6.08
N PHE A 18 -7.63 0.20 5.68
CA PHE A 18 -8.76 -0.32 4.89
C PHE A 18 -8.51 -0.28 3.39
N GLN A 19 -7.35 0.19 2.95
CA GLN A 19 -6.96 0.13 1.54
C GLN A 19 -6.19 -1.15 1.23
N LEU A 20 -6.09 -1.46 -0.05
CA LEU A 20 -5.19 -2.45 -0.61
C LEU A 20 -4.25 -1.76 -1.59
N ASN A 21 -2.98 -2.10 -1.51
CA ASN A 21 -1.98 -1.71 -2.49
C ASN A 21 -1.89 -2.79 -3.56
N LEU A 22 -2.07 -2.40 -4.80
CA LEU A 22 -1.85 -3.24 -5.99
C LEU A 22 -0.57 -2.78 -6.66
N TRP A 23 0.41 -3.66 -6.75
CA TRP A 23 1.66 -3.43 -7.43
C TRP A 23 1.79 -4.33 -8.65
N ILE A 24 1.97 -3.73 -9.83
CA ILE A 24 1.97 -4.39 -11.14
C ILE A 24 3.29 -4.08 -11.83
N PRO A 25 4.21 -5.04 -11.97
CA PRO A 25 5.41 -4.85 -12.75
C PRO A 25 5.11 -4.91 -14.24
N LEU A 26 5.68 -3.99 -15.01
CA LEU A 26 5.65 -3.98 -16.47
C LEU A 26 6.92 -4.59 -17.07
N THR A 27 7.89 -4.92 -16.22
CA THR A 27 9.13 -5.64 -16.56
C THR A 27 9.32 -6.80 -15.59
N ASN A 28 10.13 -7.80 -15.95
CA ASN A 28 10.45 -8.88 -15.02
C ASN A 28 11.11 -8.34 -13.76
N THR A 29 10.61 -8.77 -12.59
CA THR A 29 11.14 -8.34 -11.29
C THR A 29 11.66 -9.52 -10.49
N TYR A 30 12.83 -9.33 -9.89
CA TYR A 30 13.50 -10.27 -9.00
C TYR A 30 14.63 -9.57 -8.25
N HIS A 31 15.01 -10.06 -7.10
CA HIS A 31 16.09 -9.48 -6.31
C HIS A 31 16.00 -7.94 -6.21
N THR A 32 17.11 -7.25 -6.37
CA THR A 32 17.24 -5.83 -6.12
C THR A 32 16.56 -4.92 -7.14
N ASN A 33 16.11 -5.43 -8.29
CA ASN A 33 15.26 -4.65 -9.20
C ASN A 33 13.77 -4.68 -8.79
N SER A 34 13.42 -5.42 -7.74
CA SER A 34 12.06 -5.53 -7.23
C SER A 34 11.88 -4.70 -5.94
N MET A 35 10.64 -4.65 -5.47
CA MET A 35 10.36 -4.29 -4.10
C MET A 35 10.43 -5.53 -3.20
N PHE A 36 10.66 -5.31 -1.92
CA PHE A 36 10.45 -6.33 -0.88
C PHE A 36 9.20 -6.01 -0.08
N VAL A 37 8.53 -7.06 0.39
CA VAL A 37 7.38 -6.95 1.30
C VAL A 37 7.58 -7.97 2.41
N TYR A 38 7.54 -7.50 3.65
CA TYR A 38 7.59 -8.39 4.81
C TYR A 38 6.21 -8.97 5.11
N SER A 39 6.18 -10.15 5.70
CA SER A 39 4.93 -10.76 6.12
C SER A 39 4.18 -9.89 7.13
N PRO A 40 2.83 -9.99 7.20
CA PRO A 40 2.04 -9.29 8.21
C PRO A 40 2.52 -9.57 9.63
N ASN A 41 2.81 -10.84 9.96
CA ASN A 41 3.30 -11.22 11.29
C ASN A 41 4.64 -10.56 11.65
N TYR A 42 5.54 -10.42 10.70
CA TYR A 42 6.79 -9.69 10.93
C TYR A 42 6.52 -8.20 11.14
N SER A 43 5.68 -7.60 10.32
CA SER A 43 5.33 -6.18 10.41
C SER A 43 4.69 -5.84 11.76
N ILE A 44 3.69 -6.62 12.19
CA ILE A 44 3.04 -6.46 13.51
C ILE A 44 4.07 -6.55 14.64
N ARG A 45 4.96 -7.55 14.59
CA ARG A 45 6.00 -7.70 15.61
C ARG A 45 6.94 -6.50 15.68
N ILE A 46 7.31 -5.93 14.53
CA ILE A 46 8.15 -4.73 14.48
C ILE A 46 7.40 -3.53 15.02
N PHE A 47 6.12 -3.33 14.68
CA PHE A 47 5.32 -2.22 15.21
C PHE A 47 5.21 -2.28 16.73
N ASN A 48 4.95 -3.46 17.30
CA ASN A 48 4.92 -3.63 18.75
C ASN A 48 6.27 -3.29 19.41
N LYS A 49 7.38 -3.58 18.74
CA LYS A 49 8.71 -3.19 19.24
C LYS A 49 8.95 -1.68 19.12
N ILE A 50 8.59 -1.07 18.00
CA ILE A 50 8.73 0.37 17.78
C ILE A 50 7.88 1.18 18.79
N SER A 51 6.70 0.68 19.16
CA SER A 51 5.87 1.32 20.19
C SER A 51 6.53 1.33 21.58
N GLN A 52 7.41 0.37 21.85
CA GLN A 52 8.16 0.27 23.11
C GLN A 52 9.52 0.98 23.02
N ASP A 53 10.19 0.86 21.89
CA ASP A 53 11.47 1.48 21.61
C ASP A 53 11.54 1.99 20.17
N ARG A 54 11.52 3.31 20.03
CA ARG A 54 11.58 3.99 18.72
C ARG A 54 12.90 3.75 17.96
N ASN A 55 13.95 3.29 18.64
CA ASN A 55 15.24 2.95 18.02
C ASN A 55 15.25 1.53 17.43
N THR A 56 14.14 0.82 17.49
CA THR A 56 14.02 -0.53 16.94
C THR A 56 14.41 -0.55 15.47
N LYS A 57 15.41 -1.36 15.15
CA LYS A 57 15.88 -1.52 13.77
C LYS A 57 15.08 -2.57 13.02
N ILE A 58 14.66 -2.22 11.81
CA ILE A 58 14.08 -3.17 10.86
C ILE A 58 15.22 -3.96 10.21
N LYS A 59 15.09 -5.29 10.16
CA LYS A 59 16.12 -6.12 9.49
C LYS A 59 16.28 -5.73 8.01
N LYS A 60 17.47 -5.94 7.45
CA LYS A 60 17.65 -5.86 5.99
C LYS A 60 16.87 -6.99 5.30
N PRO A 61 16.28 -6.73 4.10
CA PRO A 61 15.55 -7.76 3.37
C PRO A 61 16.48 -8.89 2.90
N ASN A 62 16.00 -10.12 2.98
CA ASN A 62 16.64 -11.30 2.41
C ASN A 62 16.14 -11.55 0.98
N LYS A 63 16.78 -12.44 0.22
CA LYS A 63 16.35 -12.81 -1.13
C LYS A 63 14.86 -13.19 -1.23
N LYS A 64 14.33 -13.90 -0.23
CA LYS A 64 12.92 -14.34 -0.17
C LYS A 64 11.91 -13.22 0.14
N ASP A 65 12.36 -12.09 0.64
CA ASP A 65 11.49 -10.95 0.95
C ASP A 65 11.19 -10.14 -0.34
N PHE A 66 12.01 -10.29 -1.41
CA PHE A 66 11.79 -9.64 -2.69
C PHE A 66 10.72 -10.33 -3.52
N ILE A 67 9.81 -9.54 -4.05
CA ILE A 67 8.75 -10.01 -4.93
C ILE A 67 9.35 -10.44 -6.27
N LYS A 68 8.99 -11.64 -6.74
CA LYS A 68 9.39 -12.15 -8.05
C LYS A 68 8.14 -12.30 -8.91
N LEU A 69 8.01 -11.44 -9.91
CA LEU A 69 6.86 -11.38 -10.80
C LEU A 69 7.31 -11.13 -12.25
N LYS A 70 6.46 -11.56 -13.18
CA LYS A 70 6.55 -11.27 -14.62
C LYS A 70 5.48 -10.24 -15.00
N PRO A 71 5.61 -9.56 -16.16
CA PRO A 71 4.50 -8.79 -16.73
C PRO A 71 3.22 -9.62 -16.84
N GLY A 72 2.10 -9.04 -16.40
CA GLY A 72 0.81 -9.72 -16.30
C GLY A 72 0.51 -10.32 -14.93
N GLU A 73 1.51 -10.46 -14.07
CA GLU A 73 1.33 -10.83 -12.67
C GLU A 73 1.28 -9.57 -11.78
N PHE A 74 0.71 -9.69 -10.60
CA PHE A 74 0.64 -8.59 -9.63
C PHE A 74 0.70 -9.11 -8.20
N VAL A 75 0.95 -8.20 -7.27
CA VAL A 75 0.79 -8.47 -5.84
C VAL A 75 -0.17 -7.47 -5.21
N LEU A 76 -1.05 -8.00 -4.36
CA LEU A 76 -1.89 -7.22 -3.46
C LEU A 76 -1.34 -7.34 -2.05
N PHE A 77 -1.19 -6.22 -1.35
CA PHE A 77 -0.75 -6.22 0.04
C PHE A 77 -1.39 -5.09 0.83
N ASN A 78 -1.49 -5.30 2.14
CA ASN A 78 -2.02 -4.28 3.04
C ASN A 78 -0.96 -3.17 3.26
N PRO A 79 -1.34 -1.89 3.23
CA PRO A 79 -0.43 -0.75 3.43
C PRO A 79 0.31 -0.77 4.78
N ALA A 80 -0.22 -1.48 5.78
CA ALA A 80 0.45 -1.69 7.06
C ALA A 80 1.64 -2.66 6.97
N CYS A 81 1.73 -3.49 5.92
CA CYS A 81 2.90 -4.34 5.74
C CYS A 81 4.15 -3.49 5.48
N LEU A 82 5.22 -3.77 6.21
CA LEU A 82 6.52 -3.16 5.95
C LEU A 82 7.02 -3.58 4.58
N HIS A 83 7.36 -2.61 3.75
CA HIS A 83 7.83 -2.82 2.39
C HIS A 83 8.82 -1.73 1.99
N GLY A 84 9.42 -1.87 0.82
CA GLY A 84 10.36 -0.88 0.30
C GLY A 84 11.18 -1.41 -0.85
N ASN A 85 12.23 -0.69 -1.19
CA ASN A 85 13.23 -1.12 -2.16
C ASN A 85 14.64 -0.82 -1.67
N ILE A 86 15.63 -1.40 -2.32
CA ILE A 86 17.03 -1.10 -2.13
C ILE A 86 17.64 -0.70 -3.48
N LYS A 87 18.89 -0.26 -3.46
CA LYS A 87 19.61 0.07 -4.70
C LYS A 87 19.56 -1.13 -5.66
N ASN A 88 19.06 -0.90 -6.86
CA ASN A 88 19.06 -1.89 -7.91
C ASN A 88 20.48 -2.17 -8.38
N THR A 89 20.94 -3.38 -8.17
CA THR A 89 22.27 -3.86 -8.63
C THR A 89 22.16 -4.81 -9.83
N THR A 90 20.96 -5.05 -10.34
CA THR A 90 20.77 -5.77 -11.60
C THR A 90 21.01 -4.81 -12.77
N LYS A 91 21.16 -5.37 -13.96
CA LYS A 91 21.25 -4.59 -15.20
C LYS A 91 19.89 -4.28 -15.84
N ILE A 92 18.80 -4.58 -15.13
CA ILE A 92 17.42 -4.47 -15.66
C ILE A 92 16.71 -3.33 -14.94
N THR A 93 16.22 -2.38 -15.72
CA THR A 93 15.35 -1.32 -15.22
C THR A 93 13.99 -1.89 -14.86
N ARG A 94 13.48 -1.55 -13.68
CA ARG A 94 12.11 -1.84 -13.28
C ARG A 94 11.19 -0.72 -13.73
N VAL A 95 10.10 -1.12 -14.36
CA VAL A 95 8.92 -0.27 -14.59
C VAL A 95 7.74 -0.95 -13.90
N SER A 96 7.01 -0.23 -13.08
CA SER A 96 5.87 -0.78 -12.34
C SER A 96 4.82 0.29 -12.07
N LEU A 97 3.57 -0.14 -12.00
CA LEU A 97 2.44 0.66 -11.55
C LEU A 97 2.18 0.35 -10.07
N ASN A 98 1.81 1.36 -9.32
CA ASN A 98 1.36 1.23 -7.95
C ASN A 98 -0.01 1.90 -7.83
N VAL A 99 -1.03 1.12 -7.55
CA VAL A 99 -2.43 1.57 -7.48
C VAL A 99 -2.98 1.24 -6.10
N ARG A 100 -3.78 2.13 -5.56
CA ARG A 100 -4.40 1.97 -4.26
C ARG A 100 -5.90 1.86 -4.41
N PHE A 101 -6.50 0.87 -3.76
CA PHE A 101 -7.95 0.66 -3.74
C PHE A 101 -8.46 0.71 -2.31
N LYS A 102 -9.61 1.29 -2.13
CA LYS A 102 -10.40 1.10 -0.91
C LYS A 102 -11.89 0.99 -1.24
N SER A 103 -12.65 0.34 -0.36
CA SER A 103 -14.10 0.37 -0.46
C SER A 103 -14.61 1.78 -0.21
N ILE A 104 -15.64 2.20 -0.94
CA ILE A 104 -16.33 3.45 -0.70
C ILE A 104 -16.98 3.50 0.69
N PHE A 105 -17.29 2.33 1.26
CA PHE A 105 -17.85 2.18 2.62
C PHE A 105 -16.78 2.04 3.71
N SER A 106 -15.49 2.14 3.35
CA SER A 106 -14.44 2.16 4.36
C SER A 106 -14.53 3.43 5.18
N PRO A 107 -14.20 3.38 6.49
CA PRO A 107 -14.09 4.57 7.29
C PRO A 107 -13.19 5.62 6.63
N GLU A 108 -13.65 6.87 6.64
CA GLU A 108 -12.80 7.97 6.23
C GLU A 108 -11.66 8.18 7.24
N PRO A 109 -10.48 8.61 6.79
CA PRO A 109 -9.39 8.95 7.68
C PRO A 109 -9.82 10.07 8.62
N ASN A 110 -9.29 10.04 9.84
CA ASN A 110 -9.51 11.11 10.81
C ASN A 110 -9.00 12.47 10.29
N GLU A 111 -9.23 13.54 11.04
CA GLU A 111 -8.93 14.91 10.60
C GLU A 111 -7.46 15.16 10.20
N TYR A 112 -6.52 14.37 10.71
CA TYR A 112 -5.10 14.49 10.40
C TYR A 112 -4.73 14.05 8.98
N HIS A 113 -5.67 13.41 8.24
CA HIS A 113 -5.42 12.79 6.94
C HIS A 113 -6.42 13.26 5.88
N ARG A 114 -6.80 14.52 5.91
CA ARG A 114 -7.85 15.13 5.05
C ARG A 114 -7.58 14.98 3.55
N ASP A 115 -6.33 14.90 3.16
CA ASP A 115 -5.89 14.74 1.77
C ASP A 115 -6.15 13.34 1.20
N ARG A 116 -6.37 12.32 2.05
CA ARG A 116 -6.60 10.92 1.66
C ARG A 116 -8.09 10.55 1.54
N LYS A 117 -8.93 11.49 1.13
CA LYS A 117 -10.38 11.32 1.00
C LYS A 117 -10.83 10.97 -0.41
N PHE A 118 -12.05 10.45 -0.52
CA PHE A 118 -12.75 10.38 -1.79
C PHE A 118 -12.95 11.77 -2.42
N GLY A 119 -12.88 11.81 -3.75
CA GLY A 119 -12.93 13.05 -4.50
C GLY A 119 -11.60 13.80 -4.59
N THR A 120 -10.72 13.67 -3.60
CA THR A 120 -9.39 14.30 -3.57
C THR A 120 -8.32 13.30 -4.00
N TYR A 121 -8.05 12.29 -3.19
CA TYR A 121 -7.02 11.29 -3.44
C TYR A 121 -7.57 10.05 -4.14
N TYR A 122 -8.72 9.56 -3.67
CA TYR A 122 -9.40 8.43 -4.30
C TYR A 122 -10.45 8.91 -5.29
N LYS A 123 -10.48 8.28 -6.46
CA LYS A 123 -11.54 8.45 -7.45
C LYS A 123 -12.41 7.20 -7.49
N ILE A 124 -13.69 7.40 -7.71
CA ILE A 124 -14.63 6.28 -7.89
C ILE A 124 -14.27 5.62 -9.23
N PHE A 125 -13.90 4.35 -9.18
CA PHE A 125 -13.58 3.55 -10.36
C PHE A 125 -14.80 2.81 -10.88
N ASN A 126 -15.54 2.18 -9.97
CA ASN A 126 -16.76 1.43 -10.31
C ASN A 126 -17.73 1.44 -9.12
N LEU A 127 -19.00 1.51 -9.43
CA LEU A 127 -20.11 1.45 -8.46
C LEU A 127 -21.05 0.34 -8.87
N SER A 128 -21.29 -0.62 -7.96
CA SER A 128 -22.44 -1.53 -8.08
C SER A 128 -23.74 -0.76 -7.95
N GLU A 129 -24.85 -1.34 -8.41
CA GLU A 129 -26.18 -0.70 -8.26
C GLU A 129 -26.52 -0.44 -6.78
N ASN A 130 -26.16 -1.38 -5.88
CA ASN A 130 -26.33 -1.18 -4.44
C ASN A 130 -25.49 -0.01 -3.91
N SER A 131 -24.27 0.18 -4.41
CA SER A 131 -23.43 1.33 -4.02
C SER A 131 -24.02 2.64 -4.51
N LYS A 132 -24.54 2.70 -5.73
CA LYS A 132 -25.22 3.88 -6.28
C LYS A 132 -26.46 4.22 -5.45
N PHE A 133 -27.24 3.20 -5.07
CA PHE A 133 -28.40 3.39 -4.21
C PHE A 133 -28.01 3.94 -2.84
N ALA A 134 -27.01 3.37 -2.18
CA ALA A 134 -26.54 3.82 -0.86
C ALA A 134 -26.05 5.28 -0.89
N ILE A 135 -25.28 5.67 -1.92
CA ILE A 135 -24.83 7.06 -2.10
C ILE A 135 -26.03 7.99 -2.25
N LYS A 136 -27.00 7.62 -3.08
CA LYS A 136 -28.20 8.42 -3.30
C LYS A 136 -28.99 8.64 -2.01
N VAL A 137 -29.09 7.62 -1.16
CA VAL A 137 -29.77 7.72 0.15
C VAL A 137 -29.02 8.68 1.08
N ILE A 138 -27.71 8.63 1.10
CA ILE A 138 -26.87 9.54 1.91
C ILE A 138 -27.03 10.98 1.44
N ASP A 139 -26.99 11.22 0.12
CA ASP A 139 -27.11 12.55 -0.48
C ASP A 139 -28.51 13.19 -0.26
N THR A 140 -29.54 12.37 -0.10
CA THR A 140 -30.91 12.86 0.16
C THR A 140 -31.17 13.19 1.63
N GLY A 141 -30.19 12.99 2.51
CA GLY A 141 -30.33 13.31 3.94
C GLY A 141 -31.34 12.42 4.70
N MET A 142 -31.76 11.29 4.10
CA MET A 142 -32.72 10.34 4.72
C MET A 142 -32.14 9.55 5.89
N LEU A 143 -30.86 9.76 6.21
CA LEU A 143 -30.15 9.17 7.36
C LEU A 143 -29.75 10.30 8.35
N GLY A 144 -30.69 11.18 8.68
CA GLY A 144 -30.55 12.18 9.73
C GLY A 144 -30.84 11.64 11.12
#